data_3718d8dd885bb1e47ab846bb4e4d8ea7
#
_entry.id   3718d8dd885bb1e47ab846bb4e4d8ea7
#
_cell.length_a   1.000
_cell.length_b   1.000
_cell.length_c   1.000
_cell.angle_alpha   90.00
_cell.angle_beta   90.00
_cell.angle_gamma   90.00
#
_symmetry.space_group_name_H-M   'P 1'
#
loop_
_entity.id
_entity.type
_entity.pdbx_description
1 polymer ?
#
loop_
_entity_poly.entity_id
_entity_poly.type
_entity_poly.pdbx_seq_one_letter_code
_entity_poly.pdbx_strand_id
1 'polypeptide(L)'
;MHPLLLVCNCMEADMATYKRYRKEDSVSYSLGITLTFELLKFKTEYVNKVYIHSAMKQGDTLEKIKKLCESAGIEIVYTDKIFNVLSQKENCYVIGEFRKFEGKLDKEKPHIVLVNPSNAGNMGTIMRSALGFGLNNMAIIRQAVDAYDPKVVRASMGAIFSTNFVYYDSFDDYLSESGEREFYPFMLDAKVSLHDVRPAGNFSLIFGNEATGLPHEFASIGTSVIIPHSDRIDSLNLPIAASIAMYEATKGMFKG
;
A
#
# COMPACT_ATOMS: atom_id res chain seq x y z
N MET A 1 -20.97 -41.21 26.97
CA MET A 1 -21.07 -39.73 26.92
C MET A 1 -20.60 -39.25 25.56
N HIS A 2 -21.49 -38.59 24.85
CA HIS A 2 -21.50 -38.39 23.40
C HIS A 2 -20.41 -37.43 22.88
N PRO A 3 -19.84 -37.68 21.70
CA PRO A 3 -19.12 -36.71 20.87
C PRO A 3 -20.10 -36.17 19.80
N LEU A 4 -20.85 -35.11 20.12
CA LEU A 4 -21.84 -34.49 19.22
C LEU A 4 -21.71 -32.99 19.29
N LEU A 5 -20.53 -32.40 18.91
CA LEU A 5 -20.36 -30.94 18.86
C LEU A 5 -19.36 -30.44 17.82
N LEU A 6 -19.04 -31.25 16.80
CA LEU A 6 -18.06 -30.85 15.77
C LEU A 6 -18.59 -30.83 14.33
N VAL A 7 -19.90 -30.92 14.12
CA VAL A 7 -20.50 -31.02 12.77
C VAL A 7 -21.24 -29.75 12.33
N CYS A 8 -21.39 -28.73 13.19
CA CYS A 8 -22.29 -27.59 12.90
C CYS A 8 -21.67 -26.43 12.10
N ASN A 9 -20.33 -26.33 11.99
CA ASN A 9 -19.71 -25.16 11.32
C ASN A 9 -19.48 -25.31 9.81
N CYS A 10 -19.64 -26.49 9.23
CA CYS A 10 -19.44 -26.67 7.77
C CYS A 10 -20.64 -26.23 6.92
N MET A 11 -21.84 -26.12 7.48
CA MET A 11 -23.04 -25.82 6.68
C MET A 11 -23.30 -24.31 6.48
N GLU A 12 -22.83 -23.42 7.36
CA GLU A 12 -23.02 -21.99 7.17
C GLU A 12 -22.07 -21.38 6.13
N ALA A 13 -20.88 -21.94 5.95
CA ALA A 13 -19.92 -21.51 4.92
C ALA A 13 -20.41 -21.77 3.48
N ASP A 14 -21.38 -22.65 3.30
CA ASP A 14 -21.85 -23.08 1.97
C ASP A 14 -22.88 -22.10 1.36
N MET A 15 -23.47 -21.20 2.15
CA MET A 15 -24.45 -20.17 1.71
C MET A 15 -23.83 -18.79 1.49
N ALA A 16 -22.54 -18.57 1.82
CA ALA A 16 -21.90 -17.28 1.65
C ALA A 16 -21.72 -16.95 0.15
N THR A 17 -22.33 -15.89 -0.31
CA THR A 17 -22.13 -15.37 -1.67
C THR A 17 -20.93 -14.44 -1.67
N TYR A 18 -19.78 -14.92 -2.14
CA TYR A 18 -18.59 -14.10 -2.29
C TYR A 18 -18.73 -13.17 -3.49
N LYS A 19 -18.29 -11.91 -3.35
CA LYS A 19 -18.33 -10.88 -4.39
C LYS A 19 -16.92 -10.40 -4.71
N ARG A 20 -16.72 -9.93 -5.96
CA ARG A 20 -15.50 -9.21 -6.31
C ARG A 20 -15.42 -7.93 -5.52
N TYR A 21 -14.20 -7.55 -5.16
CA TYR A 21 -13.93 -6.28 -4.49
C TYR A 21 -14.48 -5.08 -5.27
N ARG A 22 -15.04 -4.14 -4.56
CA ARG A 22 -15.46 -2.82 -5.04
C ARG A 22 -14.92 -1.74 -4.12
N LYS A 23 -14.67 -0.56 -4.67
CA LYS A 23 -14.12 0.58 -3.90
C LYS A 23 -15.01 0.98 -2.72
N GLU A 24 -16.31 0.81 -2.85
CA GLU A 24 -17.32 1.15 -1.85
C GLU A 24 -17.41 0.11 -0.71
N ASP A 25 -16.82 -1.07 -0.89
CA ASP A 25 -16.84 -2.10 0.15
C ASP A 25 -16.03 -1.62 1.36
N SER A 26 -16.51 -1.93 2.56
CA SER A 26 -15.81 -1.64 3.83
C SER A 26 -14.65 -2.59 4.11
N VAL A 27 -14.52 -3.65 3.31
CA VAL A 27 -13.48 -4.68 3.44
C VAL A 27 -12.62 -4.77 2.18
N SER A 28 -11.42 -5.29 2.35
CA SER A 28 -10.53 -5.68 1.25
C SER A 28 -9.85 -7.01 1.55
N TYR A 29 -8.96 -7.44 0.64
CA TYR A 29 -8.38 -8.79 0.66
C TYR A 29 -6.87 -8.78 0.41
N SER A 30 -6.15 -9.52 1.25
CA SER A 30 -4.75 -9.88 1.02
C SER A 30 -4.70 -11.23 0.27
N LEU A 31 -4.32 -11.19 -1.01
CA LEU A 31 -4.33 -12.38 -1.88
C LEU A 31 -2.96 -13.08 -1.86
N GLY A 32 -2.83 -14.14 -1.08
CA GLY A 32 -1.63 -14.96 -0.97
C GLY A 32 -1.08 -15.07 0.45
N ILE A 33 -0.34 -16.15 0.71
CA ILE A 33 0.15 -16.50 2.05
C ILE A 33 1.06 -15.43 2.66
N THR A 34 1.98 -14.86 1.87
CA THR A 34 2.90 -13.82 2.35
C THR A 34 2.16 -12.55 2.73
N LEU A 35 1.22 -12.09 1.90
CA LEU A 35 0.42 -10.89 2.16
C LEU A 35 -0.47 -11.06 3.39
N THR A 36 -1.08 -12.23 3.55
CA THR A 36 -1.92 -12.54 4.70
C THR A 36 -1.09 -12.63 5.98
N PHE A 37 0.15 -13.12 5.90
CA PHE A 37 1.07 -13.11 7.03
C PHE A 37 1.46 -11.67 7.45
N GLU A 38 1.80 -10.79 6.48
CA GLU A 38 2.10 -9.38 6.76
C GLU A 38 0.88 -8.64 7.33
N LEU A 39 -0.32 -8.89 6.80
CA LEU A 39 -1.58 -8.37 7.34
C LEU A 39 -1.76 -8.76 8.81
N LEU A 40 -1.64 -10.06 9.13
CA LEU A 40 -1.76 -10.57 10.50
C LEU A 40 -0.68 -10.05 11.44
N LYS A 41 0.50 -9.72 10.93
CA LYS A 41 1.60 -9.20 11.73
C LYS A 41 1.43 -7.73 12.11
N PHE A 42 0.89 -6.90 11.19
CA PHE A 42 0.90 -5.45 11.34
C PHE A 42 -0.49 -4.82 11.52
N LYS A 43 -1.57 -5.55 11.19
CA LYS A 43 -2.96 -5.06 11.22
C LYS A 43 -3.93 -6.14 11.70
N THR A 44 -3.53 -6.95 12.67
CA THR A 44 -4.32 -8.06 13.23
C THR A 44 -5.72 -7.61 13.63
N GLU A 45 -5.84 -6.45 14.24
CA GLU A 45 -7.10 -5.88 14.75
C GLU A 45 -8.11 -5.53 13.64
N TYR A 46 -7.67 -5.46 12.40
CA TYR A 46 -8.53 -5.22 11.24
C TYR A 46 -8.94 -6.49 10.51
N VAL A 47 -8.38 -7.65 10.86
CA VAL A 47 -8.67 -8.91 10.17
C VAL A 47 -10.02 -9.45 10.61
N ASN A 48 -10.90 -9.72 9.65
CA ASN A 48 -12.19 -10.38 9.89
C ASN A 48 -12.04 -11.89 9.89
N LYS A 49 -11.46 -12.43 8.81
CA LYS A 49 -11.34 -13.88 8.56
C LYS A 49 -10.10 -14.18 7.72
N VAL A 50 -9.64 -15.43 7.84
CA VAL A 50 -8.63 -15.99 6.93
C VAL A 50 -9.23 -17.19 6.22
N TYR A 51 -9.15 -17.20 4.89
CA TYR A 51 -9.61 -18.30 4.06
C TYR A 51 -8.44 -19.15 3.60
N ILE A 52 -8.59 -20.45 3.67
CA ILE A 52 -7.59 -21.43 3.24
C ILE A 52 -8.22 -22.34 2.19
N HIS A 53 -7.57 -22.45 1.04
CA HIS A 53 -7.96 -23.32 -0.05
C HIS A 53 -7.64 -24.79 0.30
N SER A 54 -8.48 -25.74 -0.11
CA SER A 54 -8.31 -27.18 0.15
C SER A 54 -6.97 -27.75 -0.37
N ALA A 55 -6.46 -27.22 -1.49
CA ALA A 55 -5.18 -27.60 -2.07
C ALA A 55 -3.95 -26.99 -1.37
N MET A 56 -4.13 -26.19 -0.30
CA MET A 56 -3.01 -25.59 0.41
C MET A 56 -2.16 -26.66 1.12
N LYS A 57 -0.88 -26.69 0.79
CA LYS A 57 0.07 -27.61 1.43
C LYS A 57 0.49 -27.08 2.81
N GLN A 58 0.73 -27.99 3.73
CA GLN A 58 1.29 -27.69 5.05
C GLN A 58 2.71 -27.07 4.89
N GLY A 59 3.07 -26.18 5.80
CA GLY A 59 4.37 -25.52 5.83
C GLY A 59 4.47 -24.48 6.94
N ASP A 60 5.68 -24.08 7.27
CA ASP A 60 5.98 -23.21 8.41
C ASP A 60 5.19 -21.90 8.41
N THR A 61 5.03 -21.27 7.24
CA THR A 61 4.29 -20.00 7.15
C THR A 61 2.81 -20.20 7.41
N LEU A 62 2.22 -21.30 6.93
CA LEU A 62 0.82 -21.62 7.21
C LEU A 62 0.59 -21.89 8.71
N GLU A 63 1.50 -22.60 9.35
CA GLU A 63 1.42 -22.85 10.79
C GLU A 63 1.56 -21.55 11.61
N LYS A 64 2.42 -20.63 11.18
CA LYS A 64 2.51 -19.27 11.78
C LYS A 64 1.19 -18.50 11.62
N ILE A 65 0.58 -18.55 10.45
CA ILE A 65 -0.73 -17.91 10.20
C ILE A 65 -1.80 -18.50 11.13
N LYS A 66 -1.89 -19.82 11.22
CA LYS A 66 -2.86 -20.49 12.12
C LYS A 66 -2.68 -20.06 13.58
N LYS A 67 -1.43 -20.04 14.07
CA LYS A 67 -1.12 -19.60 15.44
C LYS A 67 -1.50 -18.13 15.68
N LEU A 68 -1.24 -17.24 14.72
CA LEU A 68 -1.64 -15.83 14.83
C LEU A 68 -3.17 -15.69 14.85
N CYS A 69 -3.88 -16.42 14.00
CA CYS A 69 -5.34 -16.43 14.00
C CYS A 69 -5.91 -16.94 15.33
N GLU A 70 -5.38 -18.06 15.83
CA GLU A 70 -5.80 -18.63 17.12
C GLU A 70 -5.58 -17.64 18.27
N SER A 71 -4.39 -17.04 18.36
CA SER A 71 -4.07 -16.07 19.42
C SER A 71 -4.90 -14.81 19.39
N ALA A 72 -5.39 -14.41 18.20
CA ALA A 72 -6.20 -13.21 17.99
C ALA A 72 -7.71 -13.50 17.92
N GLY A 73 -8.14 -14.76 18.04
CA GLY A 73 -9.55 -15.15 17.89
C GLY A 73 -10.11 -14.95 16.49
N ILE A 74 -9.24 -15.01 15.45
CA ILE A 74 -9.64 -14.83 14.06
C ILE A 74 -10.10 -16.17 13.48
N GLU A 75 -11.29 -16.18 12.88
CA GLU A 75 -11.86 -17.36 12.24
C GLU A 75 -11.07 -17.76 10.99
N ILE A 76 -10.74 -19.05 10.90
CA ILE A 76 -10.20 -19.66 9.69
C ILE A 76 -11.28 -20.46 8.98
N VAL A 77 -11.55 -20.11 7.72
CA VAL A 77 -12.56 -20.74 6.88
C VAL A 77 -11.89 -21.55 5.78
N TYR A 78 -12.16 -22.85 5.72
CA TYR A 78 -11.68 -23.71 4.63
C TYR A 78 -12.71 -23.74 3.51
N THR A 79 -12.39 -23.16 2.36
CA THR A 79 -13.29 -23.07 1.19
C THR A 79 -12.52 -22.73 -0.08
N ASP A 80 -12.97 -23.27 -1.21
CA ASP A 80 -12.38 -22.97 -2.53
C ASP A 80 -13.18 -21.88 -3.27
N LYS A 81 -14.42 -21.60 -2.85
CA LYS A 81 -15.34 -20.72 -3.54
C LYS A 81 -14.82 -19.28 -3.65
N ILE A 82 -14.26 -18.71 -2.57
CA ILE A 82 -13.76 -17.32 -2.56
C ILE A 82 -12.57 -17.13 -3.51
N PHE A 83 -11.73 -18.15 -3.66
CA PHE A 83 -10.55 -18.11 -4.53
C PHE A 83 -10.95 -17.99 -5.99
N ASN A 84 -12.01 -18.69 -6.41
CA ASN A 84 -12.56 -18.60 -7.76
C ASN A 84 -13.13 -17.21 -8.09
N VAL A 85 -13.56 -16.44 -7.09
CA VAL A 85 -14.14 -15.11 -7.25
C VAL A 85 -13.07 -14.03 -7.23
N LEU A 86 -12.13 -14.11 -6.28
CA LEU A 86 -11.16 -13.05 -6.00
C LEU A 86 -9.80 -13.24 -6.66
N SER A 87 -9.36 -14.49 -6.82
CA SER A 87 -8.03 -14.78 -7.35
C SER A 87 -8.09 -15.08 -8.86
N GLN A 88 -7.36 -14.27 -9.64
CA GLN A 88 -7.13 -14.53 -11.06
C GLN A 88 -5.84 -15.34 -11.32
N LYS A 89 -5.15 -15.79 -10.26
CA LYS A 89 -3.88 -16.52 -10.35
C LYS A 89 -4.01 -17.93 -9.77
N GLU A 90 -3.38 -18.88 -10.44
CA GLU A 90 -3.37 -20.30 -10.11
C GLU A 90 -2.70 -20.66 -8.75
N ASN A 91 -2.00 -19.74 -8.08
CA ASN A 91 -1.19 -20.04 -6.89
C ASN A 91 -1.59 -19.21 -5.64
N CYS A 92 -2.87 -18.86 -5.50
CA CYS A 92 -3.37 -18.20 -4.32
C CYS A 92 -4.17 -19.21 -3.48
N TYR A 93 -3.61 -19.65 -2.37
CA TYR A 93 -4.23 -20.66 -1.49
C TYR A 93 -4.57 -20.14 -0.09
N VAL A 94 -4.23 -18.87 0.20
CA VAL A 94 -4.58 -18.19 1.45
C VAL A 94 -5.05 -16.79 1.12
N ILE A 95 -6.17 -16.37 1.70
CA ILE A 95 -6.72 -15.02 1.58
C ILE A 95 -7.05 -14.50 2.98
N GLY A 96 -6.59 -13.29 3.31
CA GLY A 96 -7.04 -12.57 4.49
C GLY A 96 -8.08 -11.53 4.09
N GLU A 97 -9.24 -11.56 4.72
CA GLU A 97 -10.24 -10.49 4.63
C GLU A 97 -10.03 -9.51 5.77
N PHE A 98 -9.99 -8.23 5.47
CA PHE A 98 -9.75 -7.20 6.47
C PHE A 98 -10.59 -5.95 6.23
N ARG A 99 -10.96 -5.27 7.31
CA ARG A 99 -11.62 -3.97 7.26
C ARG A 99 -10.63 -2.91 6.81
N LYS A 100 -11.07 -1.97 5.98
CA LYS A 100 -10.29 -0.79 5.64
C LYS A 100 -9.99 0.02 6.91
N PHE A 101 -8.81 0.57 6.98
CA PHE A 101 -8.33 1.34 8.13
C PHE A 101 -7.96 2.76 7.70
N GLU A 102 -8.04 3.69 8.62
CA GLU A 102 -7.60 5.07 8.41
C GLU A 102 -6.20 5.25 8.98
N GLY A 103 -5.35 5.96 8.25
CA GLY A 103 -4.05 6.41 8.68
C GLY A 103 -4.11 7.80 9.28
N LYS A 104 -3.04 8.17 9.96
CA LYS A 104 -2.77 9.54 10.37
C LYS A 104 -1.31 9.86 10.07
N LEU A 105 -1.07 10.93 9.31
CA LEU A 105 0.30 11.34 9.01
C LEU A 105 0.98 11.91 10.26
N ASP A 106 2.23 11.54 10.42
CA ASP A 106 3.09 12.12 11.46
C ASP A 106 3.75 13.39 10.90
N LYS A 107 3.34 14.53 11.43
CA LYS A 107 3.82 15.86 10.96
C LYS A 107 5.32 16.05 11.14
N GLU A 108 5.93 15.31 12.06
CA GLU A 108 7.37 15.39 12.39
C GLU A 108 8.24 14.44 11.56
N LYS A 109 7.66 13.83 10.52
CA LYS A 109 8.35 12.91 9.63
C LYS A 109 8.22 13.31 8.17
N PRO A 110 9.16 12.87 7.30
CA PRO A 110 9.03 13.07 5.87
C PRO A 110 7.77 12.41 5.30
N HIS A 111 7.20 13.06 4.28
CA HIS A 111 6.03 12.55 3.56
C HIS A 111 6.35 12.25 2.09
N ILE A 112 5.74 11.20 1.57
CA ILE A 112 5.58 10.99 0.14
C ILE A 112 4.20 11.49 -0.25
N VAL A 113 4.11 12.37 -1.22
CA VAL A 113 2.84 12.94 -1.70
C VAL A 113 2.60 12.48 -3.14
N LEU A 114 1.51 11.80 -3.37
CA LEU A 114 1.08 11.36 -4.70
C LEU A 114 -0.14 12.17 -5.12
N VAL A 115 -0.01 12.92 -6.21
CA VAL A 115 -1.10 13.75 -6.76
C VAL A 115 -1.75 13.00 -7.91
N ASN A 116 -3.02 12.64 -7.75
CA ASN A 116 -3.84 11.91 -8.73
C ASN A 116 -3.20 10.61 -9.26
N PRO A 117 -2.61 9.72 -8.43
CA PRO A 117 -2.04 8.47 -8.91
C PRO A 117 -3.15 7.58 -9.49
N SER A 118 -2.98 7.10 -10.72
CA SER A 118 -4.03 6.38 -11.45
C SER A 118 -3.76 4.87 -11.60
N ASN A 119 -2.50 4.43 -11.45
CA ASN A 119 -2.11 3.05 -11.67
C ASN A 119 -1.90 2.28 -10.36
N ALA A 120 -2.67 1.20 -10.17
CA ALA A 120 -2.61 0.36 -8.97
C ALA A 120 -1.22 -0.28 -8.74
N GLY A 121 -0.56 -0.73 -9.82
CA GLY A 121 0.78 -1.30 -9.75
C GLY A 121 1.82 -0.29 -9.31
N ASN A 122 1.74 0.93 -9.85
CA ASN A 122 2.63 2.03 -9.50
C ASN A 122 2.47 2.44 -8.03
N MET A 123 1.23 2.66 -7.57
CA MET A 123 0.97 3.01 -6.17
C MET A 123 1.52 1.95 -5.22
N GLY A 124 1.22 0.67 -5.43
CA GLY A 124 1.74 -0.39 -4.57
C GLY A 124 3.28 -0.49 -4.59
N THR A 125 3.90 -0.30 -5.75
CA THR A 125 5.37 -0.29 -5.88
C THR A 125 5.99 0.89 -5.13
N ILE A 126 5.38 2.09 -5.21
CA ILE A 126 5.84 3.26 -4.46
C ILE A 126 5.70 3.04 -2.95
N MET A 127 4.58 2.50 -2.47
CA MET A 127 4.41 2.14 -1.05
C MET A 127 5.51 1.19 -0.57
N ARG A 128 5.85 0.18 -1.37
CA ARG A 128 6.91 -0.76 -1.03
C ARG A 128 8.28 -0.10 -0.97
N SER A 129 8.61 0.74 -1.95
CA SER A 129 9.88 1.49 -1.96
C SER A 129 9.94 2.46 -0.79
N ALA A 130 8.86 3.20 -0.52
CA ALA A 130 8.77 4.15 0.58
C ALA A 130 9.02 3.47 1.94
N LEU A 131 8.38 2.33 2.18
CA LEU A 131 8.64 1.55 3.40
C LEU A 131 10.10 1.07 3.46
N GLY A 132 10.66 0.61 2.33
CA GLY A 132 12.05 0.17 2.25
C GLY A 132 13.07 1.26 2.54
N PHE A 133 12.74 2.51 2.23
CA PHE A 133 13.56 3.69 2.52
C PHE A 133 13.16 4.39 3.84
N GLY A 134 12.32 3.79 4.67
CA GLY A 134 11.91 4.37 5.96
C GLY A 134 10.97 5.57 5.86
N LEU A 135 10.37 5.81 4.68
CA LEU A 135 9.47 6.92 4.39
C LEU A 135 8.02 6.42 4.38
N ASN A 136 7.50 6.04 5.53
CA ASN A 136 6.23 5.34 5.66
C ASN A 136 4.99 6.24 5.86
N ASN A 137 5.10 7.56 5.66
CA ASN A 137 3.98 8.50 5.69
C ASN A 137 3.64 8.97 4.27
N MET A 138 2.42 8.71 3.82
CA MET A 138 2.01 8.98 2.45
C MET A 138 0.71 9.76 2.37
N ALA A 139 0.74 10.93 1.74
CA ALA A 139 -0.44 11.69 1.37
C ALA A 139 -0.86 11.33 -0.06
N ILE A 140 -2.13 11.06 -0.26
CA ILE A 140 -2.70 10.71 -1.56
C ILE A 140 -3.77 11.73 -1.90
N ILE A 141 -3.49 12.58 -2.87
CA ILE A 141 -4.42 13.61 -3.33
C ILE A 141 -5.34 13.02 -4.39
N ARG A 142 -6.64 13.18 -4.19
CA ARG A 142 -7.66 12.71 -5.13
C ARG A 142 -7.63 13.54 -6.41
N GLN A 143 -7.98 12.97 -7.55
CA GLN A 143 -8.61 11.68 -7.82
C GLN A 143 -7.54 10.57 -7.90
N ALA A 144 -7.68 9.52 -7.12
CA ALA A 144 -6.65 8.51 -6.98
C ALA A 144 -7.22 7.09 -7.04
N VAL A 145 -6.37 6.16 -7.46
CA VAL A 145 -6.64 4.72 -7.34
C VAL A 145 -6.84 4.36 -5.85
N ASP A 146 -7.69 3.39 -5.61
CA ASP A 146 -7.95 2.93 -4.24
C ASP A 146 -6.79 2.08 -3.72
N ALA A 147 -6.15 2.52 -2.63
CA ALA A 147 -5.06 1.80 -1.97
C ALA A 147 -5.49 0.39 -1.49
N TYR A 148 -6.77 0.23 -1.20
CA TYR A 148 -7.33 -1.05 -0.78
C TYR A 148 -7.73 -1.98 -1.93
N ASP A 149 -7.60 -1.55 -3.19
CA ASP A 149 -7.75 -2.48 -4.33
C ASP A 149 -6.76 -3.66 -4.13
N PRO A 150 -7.22 -4.92 -4.20
CA PRO A 150 -6.35 -6.09 -4.04
C PRO A 150 -5.15 -6.10 -4.98
N LYS A 151 -5.21 -5.36 -6.10
CA LYS A 151 -4.07 -5.16 -7.01
C LYS A 151 -2.99 -4.28 -6.36
N VAL A 152 -3.38 -3.20 -5.66
CA VAL A 152 -2.45 -2.32 -4.91
C VAL A 152 -1.87 -3.09 -3.73
N VAL A 153 -2.72 -3.75 -2.94
CA VAL A 153 -2.29 -4.58 -1.80
C VAL A 153 -1.23 -5.58 -2.25
N ARG A 154 -1.46 -6.25 -3.39
CA ARG A 154 -0.51 -7.21 -3.95
C ARG A 154 0.77 -6.55 -4.46
N ALA A 155 0.67 -5.45 -5.20
CA ALA A 155 1.83 -4.75 -5.74
C ALA A 155 2.72 -4.18 -4.63
N SER A 156 2.14 -3.80 -3.50
CA SER A 156 2.87 -3.34 -2.31
C SER A 156 3.63 -4.45 -1.60
N MET A 157 3.39 -5.72 -1.93
CA MET A 157 3.96 -6.87 -1.21
C MET A 157 3.73 -6.82 0.31
N GLY A 158 2.59 -6.25 0.74
CA GLY A 158 2.22 -6.08 2.15
C GLY A 158 2.71 -4.79 2.81
N ALA A 159 3.49 -3.95 2.12
CA ALA A 159 3.94 -2.67 2.67
C ALA A 159 2.79 -1.74 3.07
N ILE A 160 1.62 -1.86 2.44
CA ILE A 160 0.41 -1.12 2.81
C ILE A 160 0.05 -1.30 4.30
N PHE A 161 0.29 -2.46 4.89
CA PHE A 161 -0.02 -2.74 6.29
C PHE A 161 0.92 -2.06 7.29
N SER A 162 2.04 -1.51 6.81
CA SER A 162 3.03 -0.76 7.60
C SER A 162 3.17 0.70 7.15
N THR A 163 2.39 1.14 6.18
CA THR A 163 2.37 2.51 5.68
C THR A 163 1.23 3.28 6.31
N ASN A 164 1.52 4.49 6.83
CA ASN A 164 0.51 5.46 7.21
C ASN A 164 0.13 6.24 5.96
N PHE A 165 -1.09 6.09 5.48
CA PHE A 165 -1.55 6.86 4.32
C PHE A 165 -2.88 7.52 4.60
N VAL A 166 -3.04 8.72 4.05
CA VAL A 166 -4.25 9.53 4.19
C VAL A 166 -4.64 10.06 2.81
N TYR A 167 -5.93 10.01 2.50
CA TYR A 167 -6.49 10.64 1.31
C TYR A 167 -6.93 12.07 1.62
N TYR A 168 -6.56 12.99 0.74
CA TYR A 168 -6.99 14.38 0.77
C TYR A 168 -7.77 14.71 -0.50
N ASP A 169 -8.82 15.51 -0.38
CA ASP A 169 -9.62 15.91 -1.53
C ASP A 169 -8.90 16.94 -2.41
N SER A 170 -8.02 17.77 -1.80
CA SER A 170 -7.17 18.72 -2.48
C SER A 170 -5.75 18.74 -1.89
N PHE A 171 -4.82 19.36 -2.62
CA PHE A 171 -3.47 19.61 -2.10
C PHE A 171 -3.49 20.66 -0.97
N ASP A 172 -4.42 21.62 -1.01
CA ASP A 172 -4.59 22.62 0.04
C ASP A 172 -5.03 21.99 1.37
N ASP A 173 -5.89 20.98 1.33
CA ASP A 173 -6.26 20.21 2.52
C ASP A 173 -5.03 19.55 3.15
N TYR A 174 -4.19 18.93 2.32
CA TYR A 174 -2.93 18.36 2.79
C TYR A 174 -2.00 19.44 3.37
N LEU A 175 -1.84 20.60 2.72
CA LEU A 175 -1.00 21.71 3.22
C LEU A 175 -1.46 22.16 4.61
N SER A 176 -2.77 22.29 4.82
CA SER A 176 -3.34 22.73 6.11
C SER A 176 -3.00 21.80 7.27
N GLU A 177 -2.77 20.51 6.98
CA GLU A 177 -2.49 19.47 7.97
C GLU A 177 -1.02 19.03 8.02
N SER A 178 -0.23 19.35 6.98
CA SER A 178 1.13 18.78 6.80
C SER A 178 2.14 19.23 7.86
N GLY A 179 1.92 20.39 8.50
CA GLY A 179 2.89 21.03 9.38
C GLY A 179 4.00 21.75 8.60
N GLU A 180 4.92 22.36 9.33
CA GLU A 180 6.06 23.07 8.74
C GLU A 180 7.06 22.08 8.14
N ARG A 181 7.36 22.23 6.85
CA ARG A 181 8.25 21.34 6.10
C ARG A 181 8.73 21.94 4.79
N GLU A 182 9.77 21.38 4.23
CA GLU A 182 10.22 21.67 2.88
C GLU A 182 9.45 20.84 1.84
N PHE A 183 9.12 21.45 0.71
CA PHE A 183 8.40 20.80 -0.38
C PHE A 183 9.31 20.64 -1.60
N TYR A 184 9.32 19.43 -2.15
CA TYR A 184 10.11 19.08 -3.33
C TYR A 184 9.19 18.46 -4.41
N PRO A 185 8.53 19.28 -5.24
CA PRO A 185 7.78 18.80 -6.41
C PRO A 185 8.73 18.28 -7.49
N PHE A 186 8.52 17.06 -7.95
CA PHE A 186 9.28 16.45 -9.02
C PHE A 186 8.61 16.76 -10.37
N MET A 187 9.29 17.58 -11.19
CA MET A 187 8.76 18.09 -12.44
C MET A 187 9.81 18.03 -13.55
N LEU A 188 9.36 17.80 -14.80
CA LEU A 188 10.26 17.68 -15.95
C LEU A 188 10.87 19.02 -16.38
N ASP A 189 10.17 20.11 -16.14
CA ASP A 189 10.59 21.49 -16.44
C ASP A 189 11.28 22.20 -15.28
N ALA A 190 11.55 21.47 -14.18
CA ALA A 190 12.28 22.02 -13.03
C ALA A 190 13.73 22.34 -13.40
N LYS A 191 14.29 23.37 -12.75
CA LYS A 191 15.67 23.84 -13.00
C LYS A 191 16.68 23.29 -12.01
N VAL A 192 16.23 22.84 -10.83
CA VAL A 192 17.10 22.30 -9.80
C VAL A 192 17.27 20.81 -10.01
N SER A 193 18.51 20.37 -10.12
CA SER A 193 18.84 18.94 -10.24
C SER A 193 18.68 18.23 -8.90
N LEU A 194 18.21 16.97 -8.92
CA LEU A 194 18.21 16.11 -7.73
C LEU A 194 19.62 15.96 -7.10
N HIS A 195 20.68 16.07 -7.91
CA HIS A 195 22.06 16.03 -7.41
C HIS A 195 22.40 17.19 -6.45
N ASP A 196 21.73 18.32 -6.60
CA ASP A 196 21.97 19.56 -5.84
C ASP A 196 21.05 19.70 -4.62
N VAL A 197 20.11 18.77 -4.44
CA VAL A 197 19.13 18.80 -3.34
C VAL A 197 19.54 17.85 -2.23
N ARG A 198 19.36 18.31 -0.99
CA ARG A 198 19.62 17.50 0.22
C ARG A 198 18.46 17.68 1.19
N PRO A 199 17.33 17.00 0.97
CA PRO A 199 16.20 17.07 1.90
C PRO A 199 16.65 16.67 3.31
N ALA A 200 16.28 17.46 4.32
CA ALA A 200 16.62 17.22 5.71
C ALA A 200 15.43 17.57 6.62
N GLY A 201 15.37 16.95 7.79
CA GLY A 201 14.27 17.17 8.72
C GLY A 201 12.93 16.74 8.15
N ASN A 202 11.92 17.62 8.29
CA ASN A 202 10.58 17.39 7.76
C ASN A 202 10.49 17.88 6.31
N PHE A 203 10.28 16.96 5.39
CA PHE A 203 10.12 17.29 3.97
C PHE A 203 9.01 16.48 3.30
N SER A 204 8.58 16.93 2.13
CA SER A 204 7.63 16.21 1.28
C SER A 204 8.20 16.05 -0.13
N LEU A 205 8.32 14.81 -0.59
CA LEU A 205 8.62 14.50 -1.99
C LEU A 205 7.28 14.34 -2.72
N ILE A 206 7.01 15.20 -3.70
CA ILE A 206 5.72 15.30 -4.37
C ILE A 206 5.83 14.82 -5.80
N PHE A 207 4.98 13.86 -6.15
CA PHE A 207 4.94 13.23 -7.47
C PHE A 207 3.55 13.34 -8.08
N GLY A 208 3.49 13.61 -9.37
CA GLY A 208 2.25 13.75 -10.12
C GLY A 208 1.70 12.45 -10.70
N ASN A 209 0.66 12.61 -11.49
CA ASN A 209 0.06 11.54 -12.28
C ASN A 209 1.03 11.00 -13.32
N GLU A 210 0.90 9.71 -13.65
CA GLU A 210 1.79 9.00 -14.59
C GLU A 210 1.77 9.58 -16.01
N ALA A 211 0.64 10.11 -16.45
CA ALA A 211 0.47 10.62 -17.79
C ALA A 211 0.65 12.14 -17.91
N THR A 212 0.19 12.89 -16.90
CA THR A 212 0.14 14.37 -16.95
C THR A 212 1.19 15.06 -16.07
N GLY A 213 1.87 14.31 -15.19
CA GLY A 213 2.78 14.90 -14.21
C GLY A 213 2.07 15.73 -13.15
N LEU A 214 2.79 16.65 -12.55
CA LEU A 214 2.25 17.68 -11.66
C LEU A 214 1.73 18.87 -12.46
N PRO A 215 0.61 19.49 -12.06
CA PRO A 215 0.21 20.81 -12.58
C PRO A 215 1.31 21.85 -12.42
N HIS A 216 1.39 22.81 -13.35
CA HIS A 216 2.47 23.81 -13.39
C HIS A 216 2.55 24.67 -12.11
N GLU A 217 1.44 24.87 -11.42
CA GLU A 217 1.37 25.60 -10.14
C GLU A 217 2.26 25.02 -9.04
N PHE A 218 2.54 23.71 -9.11
CA PHE A 218 3.43 23.05 -8.15
C PHE A 218 4.88 23.58 -8.24
N ALA A 219 5.29 24.19 -9.34
CA ALA A 219 6.60 24.81 -9.47
C ALA A 219 6.86 25.91 -8.43
N SER A 220 5.80 26.52 -7.87
CA SER A 220 5.87 27.56 -6.84
C SER A 220 5.74 27.05 -5.40
N ILE A 221 5.53 25.75 -5.20
CA ILE A 221 5.30 25.13 -3.89
C ILE A 221 6.62 24.65 -3.25
N GLY A 222 7.64 25.43 -3.21
CA GLY A 222 8.94 25.02 -2.68
C GLY A 222 10.00 24.89 -3.76
N THR A 223 10.90 23.91 -3.64
CA THR A 223 11.96 23.70 -4.62
C THR A 223 11.57 22.63 -5.63
N SER A 224 11.18 23.01 -6.83
CA SER A 224 10.91 22.05 -7.90
C SER A 224 12.20 21.37 -8.36
N VAL A 225 12.16 20.04 -8.53
CA VAL A 225 13.32 19.17 -8.74
C VAL A 225 13.15 18.34 -10.00
N ILE A 226 14.21 18.24 -10.81
CA ILE A 226 14.31 17.31 -11.92
C ILE A 226 15.27 16.16 -11.59
N ILE A 227 14.91 14.94 -11.96
CA ILE A 227 15.84 13.80 -11.99
C ILE A 227 16.51 13.82 -13.35
N PRO A 228 17.82 14.11 -13.44
CA PRO A 228 18.52 14.12 -14.71
C PRO A 228 18.47 12.73 -15.38
N HIS A 229 18.08 12.69 -16.63
CA HIS A 229 18.02 11.49 -17.45
C HIS A 229 18.33 11.82 -18.91
N SER A 230 18.54 10.79 -19.73
CA SER A 230 18.82 10.97 -21.15
C SER A 230 17.61 11.57 -21.89
N ASP A 231 17.88 12.39 -22.89
CA ASP A 231 16.91 12.98 -23.81
C ASP A 231 16.28 11.98 -24.80
N ARG A 232 16.69 10.71 -24.73
CA ARG A 232 16.11 9.62 -25.53
C ARG A 232 14.74 9.15 -25.04
N ILE A 233 14.34 9.59 -23.86
CA ILE A 233 13.02 9.31 -23.26
C ILE A 233 12.44 10.58 -22.70
N ASP A 234 11.11 10.74 -22.76
CA ASP A 234 10.42 11.94 -22.28
C ASP A 234 10.37 12.00 -20.74
N SER A 235 10.27 10.85 -20.09
CA SER A 235 10.18 10.77 -18.62
C SER A 235 10.55 9.37 -18.09
N LEU A 236 10.89 9.29 -16.81
CA LEU A 236 11.02 8.04 -16.09
C LEU A 236 9.64 7.54 -15.64
N ASN A 237 9.48 6.22 -15.58
CA ASN A 237 8.31 5.62 -14.93
C ASN A 237 8.18 6.14 -13.49
N LEU A 238 6.96 6.48 -13.05
CA LEU A 238 6.70 7.11 -11.77
C LEU A 238 7.29 6.36 -10.56
N PRO A 239 7.12 5.04 -10.37
CA PRO A 239 7.77 4.30 -9.29
C PRO A 239 9.30 4.37 -9.32
N ILE A 240 9.89 4.41 -10.51
CA ILE A 240 11.35 4.51 -10.66
C ILE A 240 11.81 5.90 -10.22
N ALA A 241 11.17 6.96 -10.72
CA ALA A 241 11.46 8.34 -10.32
C ALA A 241 11.32 8.52 -8.79
N ALA A 242 10.20 8.05 -8.23
CA ALA A 242 9.95 8.10 -6.78
C ALA A 242 11.02 7.34 -5.99
N SER A 243 11.42 6.14 -6.45
CA SER A 243 12.44 5.34 -5.75
C SER A 243 13.83 5.99 -5.78
N ILE A 244 14.22 6.60 -6.91
CA ILE A 244 15.48 7.35 -7.03
C ILE A 244 15.47 8.55 -6.08
N ALA A 245 14.39 9.32 -6.05
CA ALA A 245 14.24 10.48 -5.18
C ALA A 245 14.29 10.07 -3.69
N MET A 246 13.58 9.01 -3.32
CA MET A 246 13.60 8.47 -1.95
C MET A 246 14.98 7.98 -1.54
N TYR A 247 15.68 7.25 -2.42
CA TYR A 247 17.05 6.80 -2.18
C TYR A 247 17.99 7.99 -1.94
N GLU A 248 17.94 9.00 -2.81
CA GLU A 248 18.79 10.20 -2.69
C GLU A 248 18.50 10.97 -1.39
N ALA A 249 17.22 11.10 -1.02
CA ALA A 249 16.82 11.76 0.22
C ALA A 249 17.25 11.00 1.48
N THR A 250 17.43 9.67 1.41
CA THR A 250 17.68 8.81 2.59
C THR A 250 19.03 8.11 2.57
N LYS A 251 19.87 8.31 1.57
CA LYS A 251 21.14 7.59 1.39
C LYS A 251 22.13 7.70 2.57
N GLY A 252 21.98 8.69 3.43
CA GLY A 252 22.77 8.83 4.66
C GLY A 252 22.19 8.16 5.90
N MET A 253 20.93 7.65 5.83
CA MET A 253 20.21 7.09 6.97
C MET A 253 20.54 5.61 7.19
N PHE A 254 20.88 4.88 6.14
CA PHE A 254 21.18 3.45 6.21
C PHE A 254 22.67 3.21 6.02
N LYS A 255 23.26 2.53 6.98
CA LYS A 255 24.63 2.01 6.82
C LYS A 255 24.53 0.66 6.10
N GLY A 256 25.25 0.52 4.99
CA GLY A 256 25.43 -0.75 4.29
C GLY A 256 26.33 -1.69 5.08
#